data_ef63e85df891dde5d51de941a081cba1
#
_entry.id   ef63e85df891dde5d51de941a081cba1
#
_cell.length_a   1.000
_cell.length_b   1.000
_cell.length_c   1.000
_cell.angle_alpha   90.00
_cell.angle_beta   90.00
_cell.angle_gamma   90.00
#
_symmetry.space_group_name_H-M   'P 1'
#
loop_
_entity.id
_entity.type
_entity.pdbx_description
1 polymer ?
#
loop_
_entity_poly.entity_id
_entity_poly.type
_entity_poly.pdbx_seq_one_letter_code
_entity_poly.pdbx_strand_id
1 'polypeptide(L)'
;TERAMTNEHGLDFSKLTDDQLTADYHYNIFPNVTFNLFGEQMWMFRHRPHPTDPDKMYFDRMIFNRVPKGDVTAGANAGAVDMFVELGDVRVDERPEHVFYRYGEKSSGLLLDQDASCLAGVQKGLHSRGMKGLWISHHERRIRNFHHWWEKYMAGEGVNTQKMPPS
;
A
#
# COMPACT_ATOMS: atom_id res chain seq x y z
N THR A 1 2.17 21.53 16.19
CA THR A 1 1.05 20.68 15.71
C THR A 1 1.18 20.49 14.20
N GLU A 2 0.78 19.35 13.65
CA GLU A 2 0.85 19.04 12.22
C GLU A 2 0.24 20.15 11.35
N ARG A 3 -0.88 20.76 11.76
CA ARG A 3 -1.47 21.90 11.05
C ARG A 3 -0.55 23.12 10.94
N ALA A 4 0.33 23.35 11.92
CA ALA A 4 1.29 24.45 11.86
C ALA A 4 2.43 24.14 10.89
N MET A 5 2.95 22.90 10.92
CA MET A 5 4.01 22.45 10.00
C MET A 5 3.55 22.46 8.54
N THR A 6 2.27 22.15 8.30
CA THR A 6 1.71 22.07 6.95
C THR A 6 1.46 23.42 6.29
N ASN A 7 1.19 24.47 7.07
CA ASN A 7 1.10 25.83 6.54
C ASN A 7 2.46 26.34 6.03
N GLU A 8 3.57 25.87 6.60
CA GLU A 8 4.92 26.23 6.13
C GLU A 8 5.26 25.62 4.77
N HIS A 9 4.61 24.51 4.41
CA HIS A 9 4.85 23.77 3.15
C HIS A 9 3.78 24.02 2.07
N GLY A 10 2.89 25.00 2.25
CA GLY A 10 1.88 25.36 1.26
C GLY A 10 0.77 24.30 1.04
N LEU A 11 0.64 23.33 1.97
CA LEU A 11 -0.42 22.33 1.92
C LEU A 11 -1.68 22.86 2.62
N ASP A 12 -2.84 22.71 1.99
CA ASP A 12 -4.12 23.12 2.53
C ASP A 12 -4.84 21.93 3.20
N PHE A 13 -4.82 21.90 4.53
CA PHE A 13 -5.54 20.89 5.33
C PHE A 13 -6.78 21.46 6.02
N SER A 14 -7.27 22.62 5.60
CA SER A 14 -8.42 23.28 6.23
C SER A 14 -9.68 22.42 6.26
N LYS A 15 -9.81 21.48 5.32
CA LYS A 15 -10.95 20.57 5.19
C LYS A 15 -10.77 19.23 5.90
N LEU A 16 -9.60 18.95 6.46
CA LEU A 16 -9.34 17.71 7.18
C LEU A 16 -9.60 17.91 8.68
N THR A 17 -10.15 16.88 9.31
CA THR A 17 -10.26 16.81 10.77
C THR A 17 -8.91 16.45 11.38
N ASP A 18 -8.74 16.66 12.69
CA ASP A 18 -7.50 16.27 13.39
C ASP A 18 -7.27 14.74 13.32
N ASP A 19 -8.34 13.96 13.40
CA ASP A 19 -8.29 12.51 13.25
C ASP A 19 -7.79 12.11 11.85
N GLN A 20 -8.22 12.79 10.79
CA GLN A 20 -7.76 12.53 9.42
C GLN A 20 -6.30 12.95 9.17
N LEU A 21 -5.75 13.81 10.00
CA LEU A 21 -4.35 14.21 9.92
C LEU A 21 -3.42 13.23 10.64
N THR A 22 -3.90 12.58 11.69
CA THR A 22 -3.07 11.74 12.59
C THR A 22 -3.26 10.24 12.38
N ALA A 23 -4.35 9.82 11.74
CA ALA A 23 -4.66 8.41 11.54
C ALA A 23 -4.18 7.88 10.19
N ASP A 24 -3.74 6.63 10.19
CA ASP A 24 -3.57 5.83 8.97
C ASP A 24 -4.91 5.18 8.61
N TYR A 25 -5.50 5.62 7.52
CA TYR A 25 -6.71 5.02 6.96
C TYR A 25 -6.35 3.93 5.97
N HIS A 26 -6.36 2.69 6.43
CA HIS A 26 -6.04 1.53 5.61
C HIS A 26 -7.26 0.94 4.92
N TYR A 27 -7.25 0.87 3.60
CA TYR A 27 -8.30 0.30 2.75
C TYR A 27 -7.78 -0.86 1.92
N ASN A 28 -8.65 -1.83 1.68
CA ASN A 28 -8.40 -2.89 0.72
C ASN A 28 -9.42 -2.82 -0.41
N ILE A 29 -8.92 -2.83 -1.65
CA ILE A 29 -9.72 -3.01 -2.86
C ILE A 29 -9.43 -4.42 -3.37
N PHE A 30 -10.40 -5.29 -3.17
CA PHE A 30 -10.31 -6.67 -3.62
C PHE A 30 -10.06 -6.76 -5.13
N PRO A 31 -9.19 -7.65 -5.62
CA PRO A 31 -8.54 -8.71 -4.85
C PRO A 31 -7.13 -8.37 -4.32
N ASN A 32 -6.46 -7.34 -4.82
CA ASN A 32 -5.01 -7.26 -4.67
C ASN A 32 -4.42 -5.85 -4.53
N VAL A 33 -5.24 -4.86 -4.18
CA VAL A 33 -4.78 -3.48 -3.97
C VAL A 33 -5.11 -3.03 -2.55
N THR A 34 -4.13 -2.43 -1.89
CA THR A 34 -4.32 -1.76 -0.60
C THR A 34 -3.88 -0.31 -0.66
N PHE A 35 -4.53 0.55 0.13
CA PHE A 35 -4.17 1.95 0.29
C PHE A 35 -3.98 2.27 1.77
N ASN A 36 -2.96 3.04 2.05
CA ASN A 36 -2.78 3.75 3.30
C ASN A 36 -2.92 5.24 3.00
N LEU A 37 -3.90 5.90 3.62
CA LEU A 37 -4.17 7.31 3.44
C LEU A 37 -3.73 8.08 4.68
N PHE A 38 -2.82 9.00 4.47
CA PHE A 38 -2.33 9.98 5.44
C PHE A 38 -2.77 11.39 5.03
N GLY A 39 -2.57 12.36 5.88
CA GLY A 39 -2.92 13.75 5.57
C GLY A 39 -2.28 14.27 4.29
N GLU A 40 -1.00 14.01 4.10
CA GLU A 40 -0.18 14.50 2.99
C GLU A 40 0.11 13.47 1.90
N GLN A 41 -0.06 12.18 2.19
CA GLN A 41 0.36 11.09 1.30
C GLN A 41 -0.72 10.02 1.15
N MET A 42 -0.64 9.29 0.05
CA MET A 42 -1.32 8.02 -0.15
C MET A 42 -0.29 6.98 -0.62
N TRP A 43 -0.19 5.90 0.11
CA TRP A 43 0.59 4.75 -0.31
C TRP A 43 -0.34 3.71 -0.92
N MET A 44 -0.05 3.30 -2.13
CA MET A 44 -0.78 2.25 -2.82
C MET A 44 0.14 1.05 -3.03
N PHE A 45 -0.32 -0.10 -2.58
CA PHE A 45 0.35 -1.38 -2.78
C PHE A 45 -0.50 -2.26 -3.67
N ARG A 46 0.13 -2.89 -4.66
CA ARG A 46 -0.52 -3.87 -5.50
C ARG A 46 0.24 -5.19 -5.46
N HIS A 47 -0.46 -6.23 -5.02
CA HIS A 47 0.06 -7.57 -4.87
C HIS A 47 -0.31 -8.39 -6.10
N ARG A 48 0.66 -8.65 -6.99
CA ARG A 48 0.41 -9.43 -8.21
C ARG A 48 1.01 -10.82 -8.07
N PRO A 49 0.22 -11.90 -8.21
CA PRO A 49 0.75 -13.25 -8.19
C PRO A 49 1.73 -13.46 -9.33
N HIS A 50 2.74 -14.28 -9.10
CA HIS A 50 3.64 -14.72 -10.17
C HIS A 50 2.86 -15.64 -11.14
N PRO A 51 3.06 -15.55 -12.47
CA PRO A 51 2.24 -16.27 -13.45
C PRO A 51 2.28 -17.80 -13.33
N THR A 52 3.38 -18.36 -12.84
CA THR A 52 3.62 -19.80 -12.84
C THR A 52 4.12 -20.37 -11.52
N ASP A 53 4.43 -19.51 -10.55
CA ASP A 53 5.00 -19.93 -9.27
C ASP A 53 4.16 -19.38 -8.13
N PRO A 54 3.35 -20.21 -7.44
CA PRO A 54 2.47 -19.76 -6.37
C PRO A 54 3.20 -19.27 -5.13
N ASP A 55 4.50 -19.55 -5.00
CA ASP A 55 5.33 -19.11 -3.88
C ASP A 55 6.02 -17.77 -4.14
N LYS A 56 5.71 -17.14 -5.27
CA LYS A 56 6.25 -15.82 -5.64
C LYS A 56 5.17 -14.83 -5.96
N MET A 57 5.49 -13.57 -5.76
CA MET A 57 4.64 -12.45 -6.16
C MET A 57 5.47 -11.25 -6.60
N TYR A 58 4.83 -10.35 -7.32
CA TYR A 58 5.32 -8.98 -7.51
C TYR A 58 4.60 -8.07 -6.54
N PHE A 59 5.36 -7.21 -5.90
CA PHE A 59 4.86 -6.20 -4.98
C PHE A 59 5.14 -4.82 -5.57
N ASP A 60 4.11 -4.18 -6.10
CA ASP A 60 4.23 -2.84 -6.63
C ASP A 60 3.93 -1.82 -5.52
N ARG A 61 4.83 -0.90 -5.29
CA ARG A 61 4.67 0.22 -4.37
C ARG A 61 4.59 1.52 -5.15
N MET A 62 3.55 2.30 -4.89
CA MET A 62 3.34 3.63 -5.46
C MET A 62 3.04 4.60 -4.31
N ILE A 63 3.74 5.71 -4.29
CA ILE A 63 3.53 6.77 -3.31
C ILE A 63 3.06 8.01 -4.05
N PHE A 64 1.95 8.57 -3.57
CA PHE A 64 1.35 9.78 -4.11
C PHE A 64 1.41 10.85 -3.04
N ASN A 65 2.01 11.98 -3.35
CA ASN A 65 2.09 13.12 -2.47
C ASN A 65 1.03 14.16 -2.84
N ARG A 66 0.50 14.85 -1.85
CA ARG A 66 -0.36 16.00 -2.09
C ARG A 66 0.47 17.14 -2.68
N VAL A 67 -0.01 17.76 -3.74
CA VAL A 67 0.67 18.89 -4.40
C VAL A 67 0.40 20.18 -3.62
N PRO A 68 1.44 20.91 -3.17
CA PRO A 68 1.30 22.21 -2.55
C PRO A 68 0.65 23.23 -3.50
N LYS A 69 -0.05 24.22 -2.94
CA LYS A 69 -0.46 25.41 -3.70
C LYS A 69 0.72 26.36 -3.83
N GLY A 70 1.08 26.76 -5.06
CA GLY A 70 2.16 27.72 -5.31
C GLY A 70 3.27 27.17 -6.18
N ASP A 71 4.48 27.68 -6.01
CA ASP A 71 5.63 27.25 -6.80
C ASP A 71 6.03 25.81 -6.42
N VAL A 72 5.76 24.88 -7.33
CA VAL A 72 6.01 23.44 -7.15
C VAL A 72 7.49 23.05 -7.37
N THR A 73 8.37 24.02 -7.62
CA THR A 73 9.80 23.78 -7.78
C THR A 73 10.54 23.55 -6.43
N ALA A 74 9.97 24.03 -5.34
CA ALA A 74 10.43 23.64 -4.00
C ALA A 74 9.94 22.20 -3.75
N GLY A 75 10.85 21.25 -3.76
CA GLY A 75 10.57 19.81 -3.71
C GLY A 75 9.42 19.46 -2.78
N ALA A 76 8.41 18.81 -3.30
CA ALA A 76 7.19 18.42 -2.59
C ALA A 76 7.43 17.52 -1.36
N ASN A 77 8.67 17.18 -1.09
CA ASN A 77 9.14 16.40 0.05
C ASN A 77 9.77 17.24 1.17
N ALA A 78 9.72 18.58 1.07
CA ALA A 78 10.24 19.45 2.12
C ALA A 78 9.36 19.34 3.37
N GLY A 79 9.47 18.27 4.12
CA GLY A 79 8.73 18.04 5.37
C GLY A 79 8.17 16.65 5.58
N ALA A 80 7.96 15.87 4.55
CA ALA A 80 7.75 14.45 4.71
C ALA A 80 9.10 13.82 5.06
N VAL A 81 9.48 13.88 6.33
CA VAL A 81 10.49 12.95 6.83
C VAL A 81 9.84 11.59 6.72
N ASP A 82 10.03 11.00 5.55
CA ASP A 82 9.62 9.64 5.35
C ASP A 82 10.53 8.75 6.20
N MET A 83 10.11 8.54 7.42
CA MET A 83 10.74 7.61 8.36
C MET A 83 10.78 6.19 7.76
N PHE A 84 10.11 5.98 6.62
CA PHE A 84 9.84 4.68 6.05
C PHE A 84 10.43 4.47 4.65
N VAL A 85 10.77 5.55 3.91
CA VAL A 85 11.27 5.46 2.53
C VAL A 85 12.23 6.61 2.25
N GLU A 86 13.45 6.32 1.82
CA GLU A 86 14.28 7.31 1.14
C GLU A 86 13.64 7.63 -0.23
N LEU A 87 12.71 8.57 -0.23
CA LEU A 87 12.25 9.21 -1.45
C LEU A 87 13.35 10.18 -1.87
N GLY A 88 14.00 9.92 -2.98
CA GLY A 88 14.83 10.92 -3.62
C GLY A 88 14.02 12.18 -3.97
N ASP A 89 14.68 13.23 -4.43
CA ASP A 89 14.03 14.45 -4.91
C ASP A 89 13.04 14.11 -6.04
N VAL A 90 11.76 13.96 -5.67
CA VAL A 90 10.69 13.72 -6.64
C VAL A 90 10.14 15.05 -7.09
N ARG A 91 10.35 15.38 -8.33
CA ARG A 91 9.77 16.58 -8.96
C ARG A 91 8.29 16.32 -9.27
N VAL A 92 7.46 17.32 -9.02
CA VAL A 92 6.00 17.24 -9.23
C VAL A 92 5.63 17.18 -10.70
N ASP A 93 6.47 17.75 -11.56
CA ASP A 93 6.31 17.84 -13.01
C ASP A 93 6.88 16.65 -13.78
N GLU A 94 7.55 15.72 -13.09
CA GLU A 94 8.15 14.54 -13.70
C GLU A 94 7.50 13.25 -13.19
N ARG A 95 7.21 12.35 -14.12
CA ARG A 95 6.78 11.01 -13.74
C ARG A 95 7.98 10.24 -13.21
N PRO A 96 7.96 9.73 -11.97
CA PRO A 96 9.05 8.96 -11.43
C PRO A 96 9.32 7.70 -12.24
N GLU A 97 10.58 7.31 -12.33
CA GLU A 97 11.00 6.09 -12.98
C GLU A 97 10.41 4.87 -12.28
N HIS A 98 9.93 3.90 -13.05
CA HIS A 98 9.56 2.60 -12.51
C HIS A 98 10.80 1.75 -12.29
N VAL A 99 11.20 1.57 -11.05
CA VAL A 99 12.37 0.79 -10.66
C VAL A 99 11.93 -0.63 -10.26
N PHE A 100 12.48 -1.63 -10.93
CA PHE A 100 12.31 -3.03 -10.58
C PHE A 100 13.57 -3.58 -9.93
N TYR A 101 13.41 -4.28 -8.80
CA TYR A 101 14.49 -5.01 -8.12
C TYR A 101 13.92 -6.24 -7.40
N ARG A 102 14.76 -7.22 -7.13
CA ARG A 102 14.38 -8.39 -6.36
C ARG A 102 14.51 -8.11 -4.88
N TYR A 103 13.72 -8.81 -4.09
CA TYR A 103 13.85 -8.76 -2.64
C TYR A 103 15.31 -9.04 -2.21
N GLY A 104 15.87 -8.17 -1.39
CA GLY A 104 17.25 -8.25 -0.90
C GLY A 104 18.30 -7.56 -1.77
N GLU A 105 17.99 -7.15 -3.01
CA GLU A 105 18.91 -6.39 -3.86
C GLU A 105 18.97 -4.91 -3.46
N LYS A 106 17.88 -4.37 -2.96
CA LYS A 106 17.73 -2.97 -2.54
C LYS A 106 16.77 -2.87 -1.37
N SER A 107 17.02 -1.93 -0.46
CA SER A 107 16.07 -1.61 0.62
C SER A 107 14.81 -0.96 0.07
N SER A 108 13.68 -1.35 0.62
CA SER A 108 12.37 -0.71 0.39
C SER A 108 11.98 0.27 1.50
N GLY A 109 12.93 0.55 2.41
CA GLY A 109 12.70 1.27 3.65
C GLY A 109 12.53 0.33 4.84
N LEU A 110 12.91 0.81 6.02
CA LEU A 110 13.00 -0.01 7.24
C LEU A 110 11.74 -0.81 7.53
N LEU A 111 10.57 -0.19 7.44
CA LEU A 111 9.30 -0.81 7.78
C LEU A 111 8.93 -1.93 6.80
N LEU A 112 9.02 -1.65 5.50
CA LEU A 112 8.69 -2.63 4.47
C LEU A 112 9.70 -3.78 4.42
N ASP A 113 10.97 -3.53 4.69
CA ASP A 113 11.99 -4.57 4.76
C ASP A 113 11.75 -5.49 5.96
N GLN A 114 11.34 -4.93 7.10
CA GLN A 114 10.96 -5.70 8.28
C GLN A 114 9.78 -6.63 7.97
N ASP A 115 8.71 -6.11 7.38
CA ASP A 115 7.52 -6.90 7.03
C ASP A 115 7.85 -7.95 5.96
N ALA A 116 8.58 -7.57 4.91
CA ALA A 116 8.96 -8.48 3.84
C ALA A 116 9.85 -9.64 4.34
N SER A 117 10.68 -9.42 5.36
CA SER A 117 11.54 -10.44 5.93
C SER A 117 10.79 -11.66 6.47
N CYS A 118 9.55 -11.47 6.90
CA CYS A 118 8.69 -12.53 7.43
C CYS A 118 7.98 -13.35 6.34
N LEU A 119 7.77 -12.78 5.14
CA LEU A 119 6.88 -13.37 4.11
C LEU A 119 7.32 -14.75 3.65
N ALA A 120 8.61 -14.93 3.39
CA ALA A 120 9.14 -16.23 2.96
C ALA A 120 8.95 -17.33 4.01
N GLY A 121 9.12 -16.97 5.31
CA GLY A 121 8.87 -17.87 6.42
C GLY A 121 7.39 -18.24 6.56
N VAL A 122 6.50 -17.27 6.42
CA VAL A 122 5.05 -17.47 6.44
C VAL A 122 4.63 -18.39 5.30
N GLN A 123 5.07 -18.12 4.08
CA GLN A 123 4.75 -18.94 2.90
C GLN A 123 5.20 -20.39 3.10
N LYS A 124 6.41 -20.60 3.57
CA LYS A 124 6.92 -21.94 3.89
C LYS A 124 6.09 -22.62 4.99
N GLY A 125 5.66 -21.85 5.99
CA GLY A 125 4.79 -22.34 7.07
C GLY A 125 3.43 -22.81 6.58
N LEU A 126 2.85 -22.14 5.58
CA LEU A 126 1.57 -22.51 4.96
C LEU A 126 1.64 -23.89 4.27
N HIS A 127 2.81 -24.31 3.77
CA HIS A 127 3.03 -25.62 3.17
C HIS A 127 3.30 -26.72 4.21
N SER A 128 3.39 -26.42 5.50
CA SER A 128 3.68 -27.41 6.52
C SER A 128 2.51 -28.37 6.74
N ARG A 129 2.81 -29.64 7.06
CA ARG A 129 1.80 -30.65 7.42
C ARG A 129 1.02 -30.29 8.69
N GLY A 130 1.56 -29.42 9.52
CA GLY A 130 0.91 -28.92 10.73
C GLY A 130 -0.10 -27.82 10.48
N MET A 131 -0.09 -27.20 9.30
CA MET A 131 -1.04 -26.14 8.93
C MET A 131 -2.44 -26.73 8.77
N LYS A 132 -3.37 -26.33 9.64
CA LYS A 132 -4.78 -26.77 9.64
C LYS A 132 -5.77 -25.63 9.33
N GLY A 133 -5.26 -24.48 9.03
CA GLY A 133 -6.04 -23.25 8.76
C GLY A 133 -5.47 -22.05 9.51
N LEU A 134 -6.00 -20.89 9.19
CA LEU A 134 -5.63 -19.64 9.85
C LEU A 134 -6.53 -19.39 11.05
N TRP A 135 -5.92 -19.16 12.20
CA TRP A 135 -6.61 -18.73 13.41
C TRP A 135 -6.59 -17.21 13.46
N ILE A 136 -7.68 -16.59 13.04
CA ILE A 136 -7.81 -15.15 12.92
C ILE A 136 -8.64 -14.62 14.09
N SER A 137 -8.09 -13.67 14.84
CA SER A 137 -8.74 -13.07 16.01
C SER A 137 -9.97 -12.22 15.63
N HIS A 138 -10.76 -11.81 16.64
CA HIS A 138 -11.88 -10.91 16.42
C HIS A 138 -11.41 -9.54 15.90
N HIS A 139 -10.27 -9.05 16.33
CA HIS A 139 -9.72 -7.77 15.88
C HIS A 139 -9.29 -7.80 14.41
N GLU A 140 -8.99 -8.98 13.86
CA GLU A 140 -8.56 -9.18 12.47
C GLU A 140 -9.75 -9.45 11.53
N ARG A 141 -10.93 -8.94 11.84
CA ARG A 141 -12.16 -9.13 11.04
C ARG A 141 -12.01 -8.69 9.58
N ARG A 142 -11.10 -7.74 9.29
CA ARG A 142 -10.81 -7.29 7.90
C ARG A 142 -10.14 -8.39 7.09
N ILE A 143 -9.21 -9.13 7.69
CA ILE A 143 -8.57 -10.29 7.07
C ILE A 143 -9.59 -11.39 6.81
N ARG A 144 -10.48 -11.68 7.77
CA ARG A 144 -11.58 -12.63 7.56
C ARG A 144 -12.52 -12.21 6.43
N ASN A 145 -12.84 -10.92 6.33
CA ASN A 145 -13.66 -10.40 5.23
C ASN A 145 -12.95 -10.58 3.88
N PHE A 146 -11.65 -10.36 3.82
CA PHE A 146 -10.84 -10.61 2.62
C PHE A 146 -10.93 -12.08 2.20
N HIS A 147 -10.70 -13.04 3.12
CA HIS A 147 -10.79 -14.46 2.84
C HIS A 147 -12.21 -14.88 2.41
N HIS A 148 -13.25 -14.33 3.03
CA HIS A 148 -14.63 -14.58 2.64
C HIS A 148 -14.90 -14.20 1.17
N TRP A 149 -14.45 -13.02 0.75
CA TRP A 149 -14.59 -12.60 -0.65
C TRP A 149 -13.70 -13.40 -1.59
N TRP A 150 -12.52 -13.81 -1.14
CA TRP A 150 -11.63 -14.68 -1.90
C TRP A 150 -12.28 -16.05 -2.17
N GLU A 151 -12.85 -16.67 -1.15
CA GLU A 151 -13.56 -17.96 -1.28
C GLU A 151 -14.73 -17.85 -2.26
N LYS A 152 -15.54 -16.79 -2.15
CA LYS A 152 -16.63 -16.53 -3.10
C LYS A 152 -16.14 -16.34 -4.52
N TYR A 153 -15.08 -15.57 -4.68
CA TYR A 153 -14.47 -15.34 -5.99
C TYR A 153 -13.98 -16.65 -6.62
N MET A 154 -13.30 -17.49 -5.85
CA MET A 154 -12.82 -18.80 -6.29
C MET A 154 -13.94 -19.80 -6.59
N ALA A 155 -15.08 -19.68 -5.91
CA ALA A 155 -16.30 -20.44 -6.19
C ALA A 155 -17.08 -19.92 -7.41
N GLY A 156 -16.65 -18.83 -8.04
CA GLY A 156 -17.37 -18.16 -9.12
C GLY A 156 -18.60 -17.36 -8.69
N GLU A 157 -18.76 -17.13 -7.38
CA GLU A 157 -19.82 -16.33 -6.81
C GLU A 157 -19.45 -14.84 -6.86
N GLY A 158 -20.43 -14.01 -7.25
CA GLY A 158 -20.26 -12.54 -7.17
C GLY A 158 -19.52 -11.88 -8.34
N VAL A 159 -19.06 -12.63 -9.33
CA VAL A 159 -18.55 -12.06 -10.58
C VAL A 159 -19.71 -11.90 -11.55
N ASN A 160 -20.25 -10.68 -11.62
CA ASN A 160 -21.27 -10.37 -12.62
C ASN A 160 -20.60 -10.21 -13.99
N THR A 161 -20.30 -11.33 -14.65
CA THR A 161 -19.65 -11.38 -15.97
C THR A 161 -20.52 -10.79 -17.10
N GLN A 162 -21.78 -10.49 -16.84
CA GLN A 162 -22.71 -9.94 -17.83
C GLN A 162 -22.52 -8.44 -18.11
N LYS A 163 -21.61 -7.74 -17.39
CA LYS A 163 -21.38 -6.30 -17.54
C LYS A 163 -19.99 -5.92 -18.04
N MET A 164 -19.16 -6.86 -18.43
CA MET A 164 -17.91 -6.51 -19.11
C MET A 164 -18.20 -6.20 -20.58
N PRO A 165 -17.91 -4.98 -21.06
CA PRO A 165 -17.97 -4.71 -22.49
C PRO A 165 -16.99 -5.66 -23.21
N PRO A 166 -17.29 -6.10 -24.43
CA PRO A 166 -16.37 -6.90 -25.20
C PRO A 166 -15.06 -6.12 -25.39
N SER A 167 -13.95 -6.79 -25.18
CA SER A 167 -12.58 -6.30 -25.39
C SER A 167 -12.31 -5.89 -26.83
#